data_321acaa813ba8d964fcef0aee207542f
#
_entry.id   321acaa813ba8d964fcef0aee207542f
#
_cell.length_a   1.000
_cell.length_b   1.000
_cell.length_c   1.000
_cell.angle_alpha   90.00
_cell.angle_beta   90.00
_cell.angle_gamma   90.00
#
_symmetry.space_group_name_H-M   'P 1'
#
loop_
_entity.id
_entity.type
_entity.pdbx_description
1 polymer ?
#
loop_
_entity_poly.entity_id
_entity_poly.type
_entity_poly.pdbx_seq_one_letter_code
_entity_poly.pdbx_strand_id
1 'polypeptide(L)'
;MKIYNRFFLLLTGILLAVCTAGCGYRAETESGTTPYAAATSMENTPVVDYTLPQMSANILVDLRGYSSTEKKEASVKGRELPEEFRLINAATGESVYDGRLNGVSYNYEMKLYLGYADFSGFTQEGTYYLECSIVGQSYRFEIREQYYRELFEENCKLMLQECNAGTLSVRDAIDLLEAFEWYGSVFADEDGNREPDVLTALKTWVSHKEATGVEDEETALYAAFLAKFSYNYQDYDRQYATDCLKRASTVYGQVQNSISKDADNFFALTELYRATGLWSYRNKIVDYKGFFTNNSSYLEEMGYLYGIMTYMATRQKVDVEMCEIFMDGLMARAEEISLRYADMINPMTARNNGSTELLKCAVEVSCANYIMNIYQYTNIVEEFLHYLMGENLESVSFYEQDADRSEYLLLLAQLAASVSDSTQE
;
A
#
# COMPACT_ATOMS: atom_id res chain seq x y z
N MET A 1 32.05 30.40 -3.73
CA MET A 1 31.31 31.44 -2.97
C MET A 1 30.50 32.42 -3.82
N LYS A 2 30.37 32.19 -5.15
CA LYS A 2 29.54 33.06 -6.06
C LYS A 2 28.31 32.36 -6.64
N ILE A 3 28.09 31.09 -6.38
CA ILE A 3 26.95 30.34 -6.91
C ILE A 3 25.79 30.30 -5.91
N TYR A 4 26.06 30.38 -4.61
CA TYR A 4 25.01 30.41 -3.57
C TYR A 4 24.15 31.68 -3.54
N ASN A 5 24.72 32.85 -3.95
CA ASN A 5 23.96 34.10 -3.95
C ASN A 5 22.93 34.24 -5.09
N ARG A 6 23.05 33.45 -6.16
CA ARG A 6 22.07 33.48 -7.27
C ARG A 6 20.83 32.62 -6.99
N PHE A 7 20.99 31.56 -6.21
CA PHE A 7 19.86 30.71 -5.83
C PHE A 7 18.96 31.37 -4.77
N PHE A 8 19.56 32.11 -3.85
CA PHE A 8 18.81 32.82 -2.81
C PHE A 8 17.97 34.00 -3.35
N LEU A 9 18.46 34.67 -4.38
CA LEU A 9 17.72 35.76 -5.05
C LEU A 9 16.57 35.28 -5.94
N LEU A 10 16.65 34.05 -6.46
CA LEU A 10 15.55 33.44 -7.22
C LEU A 10 14.41 32.93 -6.31
N LEU A 11 14.75 32.37 -5.14
CA LEU A 11 13.75 31.96 -4.16
C LEU A 11 13.01 33.13 -3.55
N THR A 12 13.71 34.25 -3.26
CA THR A 12 13.05 35.45 -2.70
C THR A 12 12.18 36.15 -3.74
N GLY A 13 12.53 36.09 -5.02
CA GLY A 13 11.70 36.62 -6.11
C GLY A 13 10.38 35.86 -6.33
N ILE A 14 10.41 34.57 -6.19
CA ILE A 14 9.22 33.71 -6.31
C ILE A 14 8.31 33.89 -5.09
N LEU A 15 8.86 34.02 -3.88
CA LEU A 15 8.08 34.27 -2.67
C LEU A 15 7.36 35.62 -2.69
N LEU A 16 8.00 36.66 -3.25
CA LEU A 16 7.37 38.01 -3.38
C LEU A 16 6.27 38.02 -4.46
N ALA A 17 6.40 37.23 -5.52
CA ALA A 17 5.36 37.16 -6.56
C ALA A 17 4.09 36.43 -6.06
N VAL A 18 4.23 35.47 -5.17
CA VAL A 18 3.09 34.77 -4.55
C VAL A 18 2.36 35.64 -3.53
N CYS A 19 3.11 36.50 -2.78
CA CYS A 19 2.49 37.42 -1.81
C CYS A 19 1.73 38.59 -2.42
N THR A 20 2.01 38.95 -3.69
CA THR A 20 1.30 40.10 -4.34
C THR A 20 0.04 39.64 -5.12
N ALA A 21 -0.14 38.37 -5.38
CA ALA A 21 -1.35 37.83 -6.01
C ALA A 21 -2.49 37.53 -5.00
N GLY A 22 -2.24 37.62 -3.71
CA GLY A 22 -3.16 37.27 -2.63
C GLY A 22 -4.04 38.38 -2.07
N CYS A 23 -3.95 39.61 -2.56
CA CYS A 23 -4.76 40.72 -2.08
C CYS A 23 -5.89 41.05 -3.05
N GLY A 24 -6.96 40.30 -3.00
CA GLY A 24 -8.16 40.56 -3.81
C GLY A 24 -9.39 39.75 -3.45
N TYR A 25 -9.34 38.90 -2.42
CA TYR A 25 -10.52 38.26 -1.93
C TYR A 25 -11.23 39.12 -0.89
N ARG A 26 -12.24 39.84 -1.37
CA ARG A 26 -13.23 40.46 -0.53
C ARG A 26 -14.07 39.34 0.07
N ALA A 27 -13.90 39.09 1.35
CA ALA A 27 -14.80 38.20 2.09
C ALA A 27 -16.18 38.86 2.06
N GLU A 28 -17.04 38.43 1.19
CA GLU A 28 -18.46 38.59 1.41
C GLU A 28 -18.81 37.59 2.53
N THR A 29 -19.15 38.12 3.68
CA THR A 29 -19.76 37.39 4.77
C THR A 29 -21.13 36.98 4.30
N GLU A 30 -21.24 35.86 3.60
CA GLU A 30 -22.49 35.16 3.54
C GLU A 30 -22.69 34.48 4.89
N SER A 31 -23.72 34.93 5.55
CA SER A 31 -24.24 34.37 6.79
C SER A 31 -24.37 32.84 6.64
N GLY A 32 -23.68 32.12 7.54
CA GLY A 32 -23.63 30.67 7.53
C GLY A 32 -25.00 30.03 7.45
N THR A 33 -25.31 29.53 6.29
CA THR A 33 -26.21 28.41 6.14
C THR A 33 -25.35 27.16 6.23
N THR A 34 -25.44 26.49 7.36
CA THR A 34 -24.88 25.15 7.50
C THR A 34 -25.39 24.27 6.36
N PRO A 35 -24.59 23.34 5.83
CA PRO A 35 -25.03 22.38 4.80
C PRO A 35 -26.32 21.62 5.19
N TYR A 36 -26.64 21.59 6.46
CA TYR A 36 -27.83 20.94 7.02
C TYR A 36 -29.17 21.58 6.63
N ALA A 37 -29.20 22.89 6.34
CA ALA A 37 -30.47 23.54 5.95
C ALA A 37 -30.91 23.20 4.52
N ALA A 38 -30.03 22.69 3.66
CA ALA A 38 -30.35 22.32 2.29
C ALA A 38 -30.87 20.88 2.15
N ALA A 39 -30.73 20.05 3.18
CA ALA A 39 -31.08 18.63 3.12
C ALA A 39 -32.57 18.31 3.38
N THR A 40 -33.41 19.33 3.63
CA THR A 40 -34.81 19.14 4.02
C THR A 40 -35.83 19.19 2.88
N SER A 41 -35.43 19.37 1.63
CA SER A 41 -36.34 19.25 0.50
C SER A 41 -35.95 18.06 -0.36
N MET A 42 -36.81 17.08 -0.51
CA MET A 42 -36.64 15.90 -1.34
C MET A 42 -36.38 16.19 -2.83
N GLU A 43 -36.52 17.43 -3.28
CA GLU A 43 -36.27 17.82 -4.67
C GLU A 43 -34.87 18.32 -4.94
N ASN A 44 -34.07 18.58 -3.91
CA ASN A 44 -32.69 19.00 -4.04
C ASN A 44 -31.78 18.11 -3.18
N THR A 45 -31.59 16.87 -3.59
CA THR A 45 -30.42 16.13 -3.09
C THR A 45 -29.20 16.91 -3.57
N PRO A 46 -28.40 17.50 -2.68
CA PRO A 46 -27.20 18.20 -3.14
C PRO A 46 -26.35 17.17 -3.86
N VAL A 47 -26.08 17.41 -5.14
CA VAL A 47 -25.00 16.72 -5.83
C VAL A 47 -23.75 17.25 -5.16
N VAL A 48 -23.29 16.53 -4.14
CA VAL A 48 -22.01 16.84 -3.52
C VAL A 48 -20.97 16.52 -4.57
N ASP A 49 -20.26 17.54 -5.03
CA ASP A 49 -19.10 17.33 -5.89
C ASP A 49 -17.98 16.73 -5.03
N TYR A 50 -17.79 15.43 -5.17
CA TYR A 50 -16.76 14.68 -4.46
C TYR A 50 -15.36 14.86 -5.06
N THR A 51 -15.25 15.61 -6.16
CA THR A 51 -14.01 15.69 -6.92
C THR A 51 -12.95 16.62 -6.33
N LEU A 52 -13.32 17.58 -5.47
CA LEU A 52 -12.35 18.47 -4.81
C LEU A 52 -12.92 19.06 -3.52
N PRO A 53 -12.79 18.43 -2.38
CA PRO A 53 -13.13 19.06 -1.12
C PRO A 53 -12.15 20.20 -0.83
N GLN A 54 -12.62 21.44 -0.82
CA GLN A 54 -11.84 22.58 -0.34
C GLN A 54 -11.61 22.53 1.18
N MET A 55 -12.35 21.68 1.87
CA MET A 55 -12.20 21.38 3.30
C MET A 55 -12.44 19.90 3.53
N SER A 56 -11.65 19.29 4.41
CA SER A 56 -11.85 17.89 4.79
C SER A 56 -13.23 17.69 5.45
N ALA A 57 -13.84 16.54 5.19
CA ALA A 57 -15.07 16.14 5.86
C ALA A 57 -14.87 16.06 7.39
N ASN A 58 -15.92 16.17 8.15
CA ASN A 58 -15.89 15.91 9.59
C ASN A 58 -16.13 14.43 9.93
N ILE A 59 -16.63 13.67 8.98
CA ILE A 59 -16.76 12.21 9.04
C ILE A 59 -15.85 11.66 7.98
N LEU A 60 -14.77 11.02 8.40
CA LEU A 60 -13.71 10.52 7.55
C LEU A 60 -14.01 9.06 7.21
N VAL A 61 -14.02 8.75 5.93
CA VAL A 61 -14.34 7.43 5.39
C VAL A 61 -13.33 7.07 4.30
N ASP A 62 -13.18 5.78 4.05
CA ASP A 62 -12.54 5.32 2.82
C ASP A 62 -13.38 5.78 1.61
N LEU A 63 -12.77 6.54 0.70
CA LEU A 63 -13.45 7.10 -0.47
C LEU A 63 -13.73 6.07 -1.56
N ARG A 64 -13.01 4.94 -1.53
CA ARG A 64 -13.23 3.82 -2.45
C ARG A 64 -14.28 2.84 -1.91
N GLY A 65 -14.35 2.66 -0.59
CA GLY A 65 -15.37 1.85 0.07
C GLY A 65 -14.82 0.83 1.06
N TYR A 66 -15.64 -0.19 1.31
CA TYR A 66 -15.37 -1.22 2.31
C TYR A 66 -15.79 -2.60 1.80
N SER A 67 -15.14 -3.65 2.29
CA SER A 67 -15.64 -5.01 2.15
C SER A 67 -16.88 -5.22 3.02
N SER A 68 -17.85 -5.99 2.55
CA SER A 68 -19.06 -6.27 3.31
C SER A 68 -18.79 -7.01 4.63
N THR A 69 -17.68 -7.77 4.70
CA THR A 69 -17.38 -8.69 5.82
C THR A 69 -16.30 -8.17 6.77
N GLU A 70 -15.59 -7.09 6.43
CA GLU A 70 -14.55 -6.53 7.27
C GLU A 70 -15.09 -5.70 8.43
N LYS A 71 -14.19 -5.29 9.33
CA LYS A 71 -14.48 -4.25 10.32
C LYS A 71 -14.58 -2.90 9.61
N LYS A 72 -15.76 -2.26 9.69
CA LYS A 72 -16.03 -0.98 9.05
C LYS A 72 -16.23 0.09 10.12
N GLU A 73 -15.26 0.96 10.24
CA GLU A 73 -15.31 2.12 11.12
C GLU A 73 -15.07 3.39 10.32
N ALA A 74 -15.58 4.51 10.81
CA ALA A 74 -15.33 5.84 10.28
C ALA A 74 -14.97 6.78 11.43
N SER A 75 -13.99 7.64 11.23
CA SER A 75 -13.58 8.63 12.21
C SER A 75 -14.48 9.86 12.14
N VAL A 76 -15.02 10.31 13.28
CA VAL A 76 -15.90 11.48 13.40
C VAL A 76 -15.22 12.54 14.25
N LYS A 77 -15.09 13.76 13.75
CA LYS A 77 -14.49 14.91 14.45
C LYS A 77 -15.46 16.09 14.53
N GLY A 78 -15.46 16.79 15.67
CA GLY A 78 -16.32 17.96 15.87
C GLY A 78 -16.05 18.70 17.17
N ARG A 79 -16.57 19.92 17.28
CA ARG A 79 -16.54 20.67 18.55
C ARG A 79 -17.44 20.03 19.60
N GLU A 80 -18.44 19.33 19.17
CA GLU A 80 -19.38 18.53 19.92
C GLU A 80 -19.76 17.34 19.04
N LEU A 81 -19.95 16.16 19.63
CA LEU A 81 -20.36 14.96 18.91
C LEU A 81 -21.71 14.48 19.44
N PRO A 82 -22.62 14.01 18.58
CA PRO A 82 -23.86 13.35 18.99
C PRO A 82 -23.53 11.96 19.57
N GLU A 83 -24.52 11.34 20.22
CA GLU A 83 -24.37 9.96 20.69
C GLU A 83 -24.55 8.93 19.56
N GLU A 84 -25.27 9.32 18.50
CA GLU A 84 -25.72 8.40 17.45
C GLU A 84 -25.30 8.87 16.05
N PHE A 85 -25.14 7.88 15.17
CA PHE A 85 -24.95 8.08 13.74
C PHE A 85 -25.93 7.21 12.95
N ARG A 86 -26.12 7.52 11.68
CA ARG A 86 -26.93 6.75 10.74
C ARG A 86 -26.15 6.45 9.49
N LEU A 87 -26.34 5.25 8.94
CA LEU A 87 -25.91 4.88 7.60
C LEU A 87 -27.10 5.07 6.65
N ILE A 88 -26.91 5.88 5.64
CA ILE A 88 -27.96 6.26 4.69
C ILE A 88 -27.67 5.64 3.33
N ASN A 89 -28.66 4.99 2.75
CA ASN A 89 -28.58 4.52 1.38
C ASN A 89 -28.61 5.72 0.44
N ALA A 90 -27.55 5.89 -0.38
CA ALA A 90 -27.37 7.06 -1.22
C ALA A 90 -28.38 7.16 -2.37
N ALA A 91 -29.03 6.05 -2.76
CA ALA A 91 -30.01 6.01 -3.84
C ALA A 91 -31.42 6.34 -3.34
N THR A 92 -31.78 5.88 -2.12
CA THR A 92 -33.15 6.05 -1.55
C THR A 92 -33.26 7.20 -0.54
N GLY A 93 -32.13 7.58 0.07
CA GLY A 93 -32.13 8.55 1.19
C GLY A 93 -32.65 7.98 2.50
N GLU A 94 -32.87 6.68 2.59
CA GLU A 94 -33.41 6.03 3.81
C GLU A 94 -32.25 5.60 4.73
N SER A 95 -32.48 5.70 6.06
CA SER A 95 -31.58 5.11 7.05
C SER A 95 -31.71 3.60 6.99
N VAL A 96 -30.57 2.92 6.79
CA VAL A 96 -30.50 1.46 6.71
C VAL A 96 -29.80 0.84 7.91
N TYR A 97 -29.08 1.65 8.69
CA TYR A 97 -28.42 1.24 9.92
C TYR A 97 -28.28 2.43 10.87
N ASP A 98 -28.61 2.23 12.14
CA ASP A 98 -28.44 3.20 13.20
C ASP A 98 -27.43 2.66 14.22
N GLY A 99 -26.43 3.46 14.56
CA GLY A 99 -25.35 3.09 15.50
C GLY A 99 -25.04 4.18 16.51
N ARG A 100 -24.18 3.84 17.47
CA ARG A 100 -23.69 4.80 18.45
C ARG A 100 -22.22 5.07 18.23
N LEU A 101 -21.80 6.32 18.44
CA LEU A 101 -20.38 6.68 18.41
C LEU A 101 -19.66 6.06 19.61
N ASN A 102 -18.53 5.43 19.32
CA ASN A 102 -17.66 4.79 20.29
C ASN A 102 -16.41 5.64 20.53
N GLY A 103 -15.70 5.42 21.65
CA GLY A 103 -14.38 5.99 21.92
C GLY A 103 -14.34 7.52 21.95
N VAL A 104 -15.48 8.18 22.21
CA VAL A 104 -15.56 9.65 22.18
C VAL A 104 -14.60 10.24 23.21
N SER A 105 -13.63 11.01 22.74
CA SER A 105 -12.62 11.67 23.55
C SER A 105 -12.26 13.05 23.01
N TYR A 106 -11.76 13.94 23.90
CA TYR A 106 -11.29 15.26 23.47
C TYR A 106 -9.82 15.21 23.08
N ASN A 107 -9.55 15.57 21.83
CA ASN A 107 -8.18 15.71 21.34
C ASN A 107 -7.69 17.15 21.60
N TYR A 108 -6.68 17.30 22.49
CA TYR A 108 -6.18 18.61 22.91
C TYR A 108 -5.38 19.31 21.81
N GLU A 109 -4.80 18.60 20.89
CA GLU A 109 -4.02 19.16 19.79
C GLU A 109 -4.94 19.77 18.74
N MET A 110 -5.95 19.03 18.30
CA MET A 110 -6.96 19.51 17.36
C MET A 110 -7.97 20.45 18.00
N LYS A 111 -8.10 20.43 19.32
CA LYS A 111 -9.18 21.15 20.07
C LYS A 111 -10.58 20.73 19.62
N LEU A 112 -10.75 19.45 19.31
CA LEU A 112 -11.98 18.82 18.86
C LEU A 112 -12.21 17.53 19.63
N TYR A 113 -13.49 17.11 19.68
CA TYR A 113 -13.82 15.75 20.05
C TYR A 113 -13.62 14.83 18.84
N LEU A 114 -13.13 13.62 19.10
CA LEU A 114 -13.02 12.51 18.17
C LEU A 114 -13.88 11.36 18.67
N GLY A 115 -14.46 10.61 17.76
CA GLY A 115 -15.22 9.40 18.04
C GLY A 115 -15.28 8.53 16.81
N TYR A 116 -15.80 7.32 16.94
CA TYR A 116 -15.82 6.31 15.87
C TYR A 116 -17.23 5.82 15.63
N ALA A 117 -17.60 5.76 14.35
CA ALA A 117 -18.84 5.19 13.88
C ALA A 117 -18.57 3.77 13.37
N ASP A 118 -18.87 2.76 14.17
CA ASP A 118 -18.74 1.35 13.80
C ASP A 118 -20.04 0.86 13.15
N PHE A 119 -19.96 0.51 11.87
CA PHE A 119 -21.04 -0.06 11.07
C PHE A 119 -20.69 -1.45 10.52
N SER A 120 -19.74 -2.16 11.16
CA SER A 120 -19.31 -3.51 10.79
C SER A 120 -20.47 -4.51 10.71
N GLY A 121 -21.50 -4.32 11.54
CA GLY A 121 -22.71 -5.17 11.52
C GLY A 121 -23.58 -5.03 10.27
N PHE A 122 -23.31 -4.05 9.40
CA PHE A 122 -24.05 -3.86 8.17
C PHE A 122 -23.26 -4.44 6.97
N THR A 123 -23.89 -5.37 6.24
CA THR A 123 -23.20 -6.18 5.20
C THR A 123 -23.82 -6.07 3.81
N GLN A 124 -24.87 -5.24 3.64
CA GLN A 124 -25.52 -5.13 2.34
C GLN A 124 -24.67 -4.30 1.37
N GLU A 125 -24.54 -4.80 0.15
CA GLU A 125 -23.85 -4.09 -0.92
C GLU A 125 -24.63 -2.86 -1.39
N GLY A 126 -23.92 -1.82 -1.79
CA GLY A 126 -24.52 -0.59 -2.31
C GLY A 126 -23.65 0.63 -2.04
N THR A 127 -24.21 1.80 -2.39
CA THR A 127 -23.57 3.10 -2.14
C THR A 127 -24.24 3.79 -0.94
N TYR A 128 -23.41 4.23 -0.01
CA TYR A 128 -23.86 4.77 1.27
C TYR A 128 -23.12 6.04 1.64
N TYR A 129 -23.62 6.72 2.66
CA TYR A 129 -22.92 7.76 3.41
C TYR A 129 -23.34 7.73 4.87
N LEU A 130 -22.47 8.19 5.75
CA LEU A 130 -22.78 8.36 7.18
C LEU A 130 -23.33 9.75 7.44
N GLU A 131 -24.27 9.83 8.36
CA GLU A 131 -24.87 11.07 8.84
C GLU A 131 -24.81 11.12 10.36
N CYS A 132 -24.25 12.20 10.91
CA CYS A 132 -24.29 12.53 12.34
C CYS A 132 -24.97 13.88 12.52
N SER A 133 -25.95 13.96 13.45
CA SER A 133 -26.55 15.24 13.80
C SER A 133 -25.47 16.22 14.27
N ILE A 134 -25.64 17.50 13.99
CA ILE A 134 -24.66 18.59 14.31
C ILE A 134 -23.28 18.51 13.67
N VAL A 135 -22.86 17.33 13.16
CA VAL A 135 -21.56 17.13 12.48
C VAL A 135 -21.71 17.24 10.97
N GLY A 136 -22.71 16.59 10.40
CA GLY A 136 -23.00 16.59 8.97
C GLY A 136 -22.99 15.18 8.36
N GLN A 137 -22.56 15.12 7.10
CA GLN A 137 -22.51 13.88 6.31
C GLN A 137 -21.07 13.58 5.87
N SER A 138 -20.77 12.28 5.71
CA SER A 138 -19.54 11.84 5.06
C SER A 138 -19.62 11.99 3.54
N TYR A 139 -18.49 11.79 2.86
CA TYR A 139 -18.51 11.42 1.46
C TYR A 139 -19.25 10.10 1.27
N ARG A 140 -19.68 9.84 0.02
CA ARG A 140 -20.24 8.55 -0.35
C ARG A 140 -19.13 7.54 -0.52
N PHE A 141 -19.44 6.31 -0.13
CA PHE A 141 -18.57 5.16 -0.32
C PHE A 141 -19.41 3.95 -0.72
N GLU A 142 -18.77 2.93 -1.20
CA GLU A 142 -19.42 1.67 -1.57
C GLU A 142 -19.13 0.59 -0.54
N ILE A 143 -20.09 -0.32 -0.34
CA ILE A 143 -19.86 -1.58 0.35
C ILE A 143 -20.03 -2.68 -0.68
N ARG A 144 -19.01 -3.55 -0.82
CA ARG A 144 -18.94 -4.62 -1.83
C ARG A 144 -18.40 -5.90 -1.22
N GLU A 145 -18.95 -7.05 -1.61
CA GLU A 145 -18.45 -8.35 -1.16
C GLU A 145 -17.02 -8.62 -1.67
N GLN A 146 -16.77 -8.30 -2.94
CA GLN A 146 -15.51 -8.54 -3.61
C GLN A 146 -14.57 -7.29 -3.63
N TYR A 147 -14.70 -6.40 -2.63
CA TYR A 147 -14.03 -5.09 -2.61
C TYR A 147 -12.52 -5.17 -2.92
N TYR A 148 -11.78 -5.97 -2.13
CA TYR A 148 -10.33 -6.09 -2.30
C TYR A 148 -9.95 -6.82 -3.59
N ARG A 149 -10.76 -7.77 -4.03
CA ARG A 149 -10.56 -8.48 -5.29
C ARG A 149 -10.68 -7.55 -6.48
N GLU A 150 -11.68 -6.70 -6.52
CA GLU A 150 -11.91 -5.74 -7.59
C GLU A 150 -10.79 -4.68 -7.64
N LEU A 151 -10.36 -4.17 -6.48
CA LEU A 151 -9.23 -3.24 -6.41
C LEU A 151 -7.91 -3.90 -6.86
N PHE A 152 -7.68 -5.15 -6.46
CA PHE A 152 -6.54 -5.92 -6.92
C PHE A 152 -6.53 -6.07 -8.43
N GLU A 153 -7.66 -6.48 -9.03
CA GLU A 153 -7.78 -6.68 -10.48
C GLU A 153 -7.58 -5.36 -11.26
N GLU A 154 -8.14 -4.26 -10.76
CA GLU A 154 -7.94 -2.92 -11.34
C GLU A 154 -6.46 -2.54 -11.35
N ASN A 155 -5.78 -2.68 -10.20
CA ASN A 155 -4.37 -2.35 -10.06
C ASN A 155 -3.47 -3.27 -10.88
N CYS A 156 -3.71 -4.59 -10.80
CA CYS A 156 -2.98 -5.59 -11.57
C CYS A 156 -3.05 -5.29 -13.08
N LYS A 157 -4.24 -4.98 -13.59
CA LYS A 157 -4.43 -4.65 -15.01
C LYS A 157 -3.58 -3.47 -15.46
N LEU A 158 -3.46 -2.42 -14.65
CA LEU A 158 -2.60 -1.26 -14.96
C LEU A 158 -1.14 -1.69 -15.05
N MET A 159 -0.65 -2.45 -14.06
CA MET A 159 0.73 -2.93 -14.05
C MET A 159 1.04 -3.87 -15.21
N LEU A 160 0.11 -4.74 -15.62
CA LEU A 160 0.28 -5.59 -16.79
C LEU A 160 0.36 -4.77 -18.10
N GLN A 161 -0.37 -3.66 -18.20
CA GLN A 161 -0.24 -2.76 -19.33
C GLN A 161 1.14 -2.11 -19.41
N GLU A 162 1.69 -1.68 -18.26
CA GLU A 162 3.04 -1.11 -18.16
C GLU A 162 4.12 -2.16 -18.46
N CYS A 163 3.95 -3.41 -17.98
CA CYS A 163 4.80 -4.54 -18.37
C CYS A 163 4.84 -4.71 -19.89
N ASN A 164 3.70 -4.78 -20.53
CA ASN A 164 3.59 -4.98 -21.97
C ASN A 164 4.13 -3.79 -22.77
N ALA A 165 4.08 -2.59 -22.23
CA ALA A 165 4.68 -1.40 -22.82
C ALA A 165 6.21 -1.30 -22.56
N GLY A 166 6.76 -2.10 -21.63
CA GLY A 166 8.16 -2.04 -21.21
C GLY A 166 8.50 -0.82 -20.33
N THR A 167 7.50 -0.11 -19.82
CA THR A 167 7.66 1.11 -19.02
C THR A 167 7.79 0.85 -17.53
N LEU A 168 7.39 -0.32 -17.05
CA LEU A 168 7.48 -0.67 -15.64
C LEU A 168 8.95 -0.58 -15.15
N SER A 169 9.16 -0.07 -13.94
CA SER A 169 10.49 -0.04 -13.32
C SER A 169 10.94 -1.45 -12.92
N VAL A 170 12.23 -1.62 -12.60
CA VAL A 170 12.73 -2.92 -12.10
C VAL A 170 12.15 -3.22 -10.72
N ARG A 171 11.97 -2.19 -9.89
CA ARG A 171 11.37 -2.32 -8.55
C ARG A 171 9.94 -2.81 -8.64
N ASP A 172 9.11 -2.15 -9.45
CA ASP A 172 7.71 -2.52 -9.60
C ASP A 172 7.53 -3.92 -10.20
N ALA A 173 8.43 -4.33 -11.10
CA ALA A 173 8.43 -5.69 -11.63
C ALA A 173 8.78 -6.73 -10.56
N ILE A 174 9.63 -6.39 -9.59
CA ILE A 174 9.92 -7.22 -8.41
C ILE A 174 8.68 -7.31 -7.53
N ASP A 175 8.05 -6.18 -7.20
CA ASP A 175 6.87 -6.16 -6.33
C ASP A 175 5.71 -6.96 -6.93
N LEU A 176 5.50 -6.83 -8.25
CA LEU A 176 4.53 -7.64 -8.98
C LEU A 176 4.84 -9.14 -8.90
N LEU A 177 6.11 -9.52 -9.00
CA LEU A 177 6.55 -10.91 -8.92
C LEU A 177 6.53 -11.44 -7.47
N GLU A 178 6.77 -10.60 -6.47
CA GLU A 178 6.58 -10.94 -5.04
C GLU A 178 5.10 -11.22 -4.75
N ALA A 179 4.21 -10.33 -5.18
CA ALA A 179 2.77 -10.52 -5.02
C ALA A 179 2.30 -11.82 -5.69
N PHE A 180 2.81 -12.13 -6.89
CA PHE A 180 2.51 -13.39 -7.57
C PHE A 180 3.05 -14.61 -6.81
N GLU A 181 4.28 -14.55 -6.32
CA GLU A 181 4.88 -15.67 -5.60
C GLU A 181 4.13 -16.01 -4.32
N TRP A 182 3.64 -14.99 -3.60
CA TRP A 182 2.98 -15.17 -2.32
C TRP A 182 1.48 -15.47 -2.46
N TYR A 183 0.82 -14.87 -3.43
CA TYR A 183 -0.64 -14.92 -3.59
C TYR A 183 -1.06 -15.29 -5.02
N GLY A 184 -0.35 -16.20 -5.66
CA GLY A 184 -0.55 -16.56 -7.06
C GLY A 184 -1.99 -17.00 -7.42
N SER A 185 -2.76 -17.49 -6.45
CA SER A 185 -4.15 -17.92 -6.64
C SER A 185 -5.12 -16.79 -7.00
N VAL A 186 -4.75 -15.52 -6.71
CA VAL A 186 -5.59 -14.36 -7.06
C VAL A 186 -5.31 -13.82 -8.48
N PHE A 187 -4.20 -14.23 -9.09
CA PHE A 187 -3.84 -13.81 -10.45
C PHE A 187 -4.60 -14.62 -11.52
N ALA A 188 -5.04 -13.93 -12.55
CA ALA A 188 -5.81 -14.53 -13.64
C ALA A 188 -4.95 -15.28 -14.65
N ASP A 189 -5.59 -16.24 -15.33
CA ASP A 189 -5.18 -16.88 -16.58
C ASP A 189 -6.40 -16.74 -17.52
N GLU A 190 -6.55 -15.56 -18.15
CA GLU A 190 -7.73 -15.20 -18.92
C GLU A 190 -7.83 -16.00 -20.23
N ASP A 191 -6.71 -16.36 -20.84
CA ASP A 191 -6.68 -17.12 -22.08
C ASP A 191 -6.73 -18.65 -21.88
N GLY A 192 -6.65 -19.12 -20.64
CA GLY A 192 -6.77 -20.54 -20.25
C GLY A 192 -5.60 -21.41 -20.72
N ASN A 193 -4.46 -20.82 -21.02
CA ASN A 193 -3.27 -21.54 -21.49
C ASN A 193 -2.47 -22.19 -20.34
N ARG A 194 -2.86 -21.95 -19.08
CA ARG A 194 -2.24 -22.40 -17.84
C ARG A 194 -0.97 -21.62 -17.43
N GLU A 195 -0.61 -20.59 -18.16
CA GLU A 195 0.44 -19.66 -17.78
C GLU A 195 -0.25 -18.38 -17.26
N PRO A 196 -0.12 -18.00 -15.99
CA PRO A 196 -0.72 -16.77 -15.47
C PRO A 196 -0.32 -15.54 -16.29
N ASP A 197 -1.28 -14.68 -16.58
CA ASP A 197 -1.10 -13.50 -17.44
C ASP A 197 0.06 -12.60 -16.95
N VAL A 198 0.26 -12.54 -15.65
CA VAL A 198 1.37 -11.81 -15.04
C VAL A 198 2.74 -12.33 -15.46
N LEU A 199 2.91 -13.64 -15.58
CA LEU A 199 4.18 -14.24 -16.01
C LEU A 199 4.44 -14.00 -17.51
N THR A 200 3.39 -14.06 -18.33
CA THR A 200 3.46 -13.71 -19.76
C THR A 200 3.82 -12.23 -19.94
N ALA A 201 3.23 -11.33 -19.16
CA ALA A 201 3.52 -9.90 -19.20
C ALA A 201 4.95 -9.62 -18.75
N LEU A 202 5.42 -10.22 -17.64
CA LEU A 202 6.79 -10.08 -17.17
C LEU A 202 7.82 -10.66 -18.15
N LYS A 203 7.51 -11.74 -18.85
CA LYS A 203 8.36 -12.26 -19.94
C LYS A 203 8.50 -11.25 -21.09
N THR A 204 7.41 -10.58 -21.43
CA THR A 204 7.42 -9.50 -22.43
C THR A 204 8.27 -8.33 -21.95
N TRP A 205 8.11 -7.91 -20.69
CA TRP A 205 8.89 -6.88 -20.06
C TRP A 205 10.41 -7.19 -20.05
N VAL A 206 10.79 -8.44 -19.73
CA VAL A 206 12.19 -8.89 -19.82
C VAL A 206 12.74 -8.66 -21.23
N SER A 207 11.97 -9.00 -22.27
CA SER A 207 12.40 -8.80 -23.66
C SER A 207 12.59 -7.32 -24.01
N HIS A 208 11.78 -6.42 -23.45
CA HIS A 208 11.97 -4.97 -23.58
C HIS A 208 13.27 -4.51 -22.89
N LYS A 209 13.50 -4.94 -21.64
CA LYS A 209 14.71 -4.55 -20.89
C LYS A 209 16.00 -5.11 -21.53
N GLU A 210 15.93 -6.26 -22.20
CA GLU A 210 17.05 -6.77 -22.99
C GLU A 210 17.38 -5.89 -24.21
N ALA A 211 16.37 -5.31 -24.82
CA ALA A 211 16.56 -4.43 -25.98
C ALA A 211 17.01 -3.01 -25.58
N THR A 212 16.53 -2.50 -24.45
CA THR A 212 16.76 -1.11 -24.01
C THR A 212 17.88 -0.97 -22.98
N GLY A 213 18.18 -2.05 -22.24
CA GLY A 213 19.05 -2.02 -21.06
C GLY A 213 18.29 -1.59 -19.80
N VAL A 214 18.98 -1.64 -18.67
CA VAL A 214 18.54 -1.12 -17.37
C VAL A 214 19.58 -0.09 -16.89
N GLU A 215 19.18 0.80 -16.02
CA GLU A 215 20.10 1.78 -15.44
C GLU A 215 21.14 1.11 -14.55
N ASP A 216 22.35 1.68 -14.49
CA ASP A 216 23.47 1.07 -13.74
C ASP A 216 23.12 0.82 -12.27
N GLU A 217 22.34 1.71 -11.66
CA GLU A 217 21.90 1.62 -10.27
C GLU A 217 20.89 0.48 -10.03
N GLU A 218 20.11 0.10 -11.03
CA GLU A 218 19.12 -0.97 -10.97
C GLU A 218 19.68 -2.34 -11.38
N THR A 219 20.93 -2.42 -11.85
CA THR A 219 21.47 -3.66 -12.42
C THR A 219 21.50 -4.82 -11.42
N ALA A 220 21.75 -4.55 -10.14
CA ALA A 220 21.71 -5.58 -9.09
C ALA A 220 20.29 -6.11 -8.87
N LEU A 221 19.31 -5.21 -8.82
CA LEU A 221 17.88 -5.56 -8.71
C LEU A 221 17.41 -6.34 -9.94
N TYR A 222 17.84 -5.95 -11.14
CA TYR A 222 17.52 -6.70 -12.36
C TYR A 222 18.07 -8.12 -12.34
N ALA A 223 19.29 -8.31 -11.80
CA ALA A 223 19.83 -9.65 -11.60
C ALA A 223 18.99 -10.46 -10.60
N ALA A 224 18.53 -9.84 -9.50
CA ALA A 224 17.63 -10.45 -8.54
C ALA A 224 16.29 -10.84 -9.21
N PHE A 225 15.69 -9.89 -9.94
CA PHE A 225 14.46 -10.14 -10.69
C PHE A 225 14.60 -11.34 -11.63
N LEU A 226 15.63 -11.39 -12.46
CA LEU A 226 15.85 -12.50 -13.41
C LEU A 226 16.00 -13.85 -12.71
N ALA A 227 16.67 -13.90 -11.55
CA ALA A 227 16.82 -15.12 -10.76
C ALA A 227 15.47 -15.56 -10.17
N LYS A 228 14.70 -14.62 -9.60
CA LYS A 228 13.35 -14.83 -9.07
C LYS A 228 12.38 -15.26 -10.16
N PHE A 229 12.39 -14.57 -11.29
CA PHE A 229 11.55 -14.92 -12.44
C PHE A 229 11.86 -16.32 -12.95
N SER A 230 13.15 -16.67 -13.09
CA SER A 230 13.57 -18.05 -13.46
C SER A 230 12.99 -19.08 -12.49
N TYR A 231 13.05 -18.82 -11.19
CA TYR A 231 12.53 -19.74 -10.17
C TYR A 231 11.02 -19.96 -10.28
N ASN A 232 10.26 -18.88 -10.51
CA ASN A 232 8.80 -18.93 -10.63
C ASN A 232 8.33 -19.44 -12.00
N TYR A 233 9.13 -19.28 -13.06
CA TYR A 233 8.75 -19.61 -14.44
C TYR A 233 9.17 -21.02 -14.89
N GLN A 234 9.97 -21.76 -14.11
CA GLN A 234 10.57 -23.03 -14.52
C GLN A 234 9.55 -24.14 -14.85
N ASP A 235 8.34 -24.08 -14.29
CA ASP A 235 7.29 -25.06 -14.50
C ASP A 235 6.49 -24.78 -15.80
N TYR A 236 6.61 -23.57 -16.35
CA TYR A 236 5.96 -23.16 -17.61
C TYR A 236 6.89 -23.29 -18.82
N ASP A 237 8.11 -22.75 -18.74
CA ASP A 237 9.14 -22.90 -19.77
C ASP A 237 10.52 -23.02 -19.14
N ARG A 238 10.94 -24.27 -18.92
CA ARG A 238 12.24 -24.58 -18.29
C ARG A 238 13.44 -24.04 -19.07
N GLN A 239 13.37 -24.01 -20.41
CA GLN A 239 14.49 -23.52 -21.21
C GLN A 239 14.64 -22.00 -21.03
N TYR A 240 13.58 -21.26 -21.16
CA TYR A 240 13.58 -19.81 -20.97
C TYR A 240 13.97 -19.43 -19.53
N ALA A 241 13.43 -20.13 -18.53
CA ALA A 241 13.82 -19.95 -17.13
C ALA A 241 15.32 -20.16 -16.91
N THR A 242 15.90 -21.24 -17.51
CA THR A 242 17.35 -21.51 -17.45
C THR A 242 18.17 -20.37 -18.09
N ASP A 243 17.69 -19.82 -19.19
CA ASP A 243 18.39 -18.73 -19.88
C ASP A 243 18.29 -17.41 -19.10
N CYS A 244 17.15 -17.15 -18.41
CA CYS A 244 17.03 -16.04 -17.45
C CYS A 244 18.03 -16.20 -16.28
N LEU A 245 18.18 -17.41 -15.71
CA LEU A 245 19.11 -17.64 -14.62
C LEU A 245 20.58 -17.46 -15.01
N LYS A 246 20.97 -17.89 -16.21
CA LYS A 246 22.32 -17.64 -16.74
C LYS A 246 22.59 -16.15 -16.88
N ARG A 247 21.61 -15.41 -17.39
CA ARG A 247 21.68 -13.94 -17.50
C ARG A 247 21.79 -13.29 -16.14
N ALA A 248 20.94 -13.69 -15.17
CA ALA A 248 21.01 -13.20 -13.80
C ALA A 248 22.41 -13.33 -13.22
N SER A 249 23.01 -14.52 -13.34
CA SER A 249 24.37 -14.79 -12.85
C SER A 249 25.42 -13.97 -13.58
N THR A 250 25.27 -13.75 -14.89
CA THR A 250 26.20 -12.95 -15.70
C THR A 250 26.12 -11.48 -15.33
N VAL A 251 24.90 -10.91 -15.25
CA VAL A 251 24.64 -9.51 -14.87
C VAL A 251 25.18 -9.25 -13.47
N TYR A 252 24.84 -10.10 -12.50
CA TYR A 252 25.35 -9.97 -11.12
C TYR A 252 26.88 -10.04 -11.08
N GLY A 253 27.50 -10.98 -11.85
CA GLY A 253 28.95 -11.12 -11.91
C GLY A 253 29.68 -9.86 -12.41
N GLN A 254 29.05 -9.08 -13.27
CA GLN A 254 29.60 -7.82 -13.78
C GLN A 254 29.58 -6.70 -12.73
N VAL A 255 28.54 -6.63 -11.89
CA VAL A 255 28.30 -5.50 -10.99
C VAL A 255 28.60 -5.79 -9.51
N GLN A 256 28.80 -7.04 -9.10
CA GLN A 256 28.94 -7.45 -7.70
C GLN A 256 29.95 -6.66 -6.85
N ASN A 257 30.96 -6.04 -7.49
CA ASN A 257 31.98 -5.23 -6.82
C ASN A 257 31.72 -3.72 -6.88
N SER A 258 30.65 -3.30 -7.56
CA SER A 258 30.27 -1.90 -7.76
C SER A 258 28.87 -1.57 -7.27
N ILE A 259 28.17 -2.54 -6.67
CA ILE A 259 26.82 -2.32 -6.13
C ILE A 259 26.91 -1.30 -5.01
N SER A 260 26.13 -0.22 -5.12
CA SER A 260 26.14 0.90 -4.18
C SER A 260 25.25 0.67 -2.98
N LYS A 261 24.22 -0.20 -3.11
CA LYS A 261 23.25 -0.49 -2.06
C LYS A 261 23.42 -1.93 -1.57
N ASP A 262 23.79 -2.09 -0.31
CA ASP A 262 23.98 -3.41 0.32
C ASP A 262 22.67 -4.22 0.38
N ALA A 263 21.54 -3.58 0.57
CA ALA A 263 20.23 -4.22 0.58
C ALA A 263 19.91 -4.90 -0.77
N ASP A 264 20.15 -4.20 -1.88
CA ASP A 264 19.91 -4.73 -3.22
C ASP A 264 20.90 -5.87 -3.55
N ASN A 265 22.14 -5.78 -3.04
CA ASN A 265 23.13 -6.86 -3.13
C ASN A 265 22.68 -8.10 -2.36
N PHE A 266 22.20 -7.92 -1.14
CA PHE A 266 21.69 -9.02 -0.32
C PHE A 266 20.52 -9.73 -1.00
N PHE A 267 19.56 -8.96 -1.54
CA PHE A 267 18.42 -9.51 -2.28
C PHE A 267 18.88 -10.31 -3.51
N ALA A 268 19.80 -9.76 -4.32
CA ALA A 268 20.32 -10.47 -5.49
C ALA A 268 21.02 -11.79 -5.08
N LEU A 269 21.80 -11.78 -3.99
CA LEU A 269 22.46 -12.97 -3.48
C LEU A 269 21.46 -14.04 -3.04
N THR A 270 20.40 -13.67 -2.35
CA THR A 270 19.38 -14.62 -1.85
C THR A 270 18.60 -15.25 -2.98
N GLU A 271 18.21 -14.47 -3.99
CA GLU A 271 17.51 -14.98 -5.17
C GLU A 271 18.41 -15.90 -6.02
N LEU A 272 19.65 -15.51 -6.26
CA LEU A 272 20.62 -16.34 -6.97
C LEU A 272 20.92 -17.62 -6.19
N TYR A 273 21.03 -17.55 -4.86
CA TYR A 273 21.20 -18.75 -4.04
C TYR A 273 19.98 -19.67 -4.11
N ARG A 274 18.79 -19.13 -3.97
CA ARG A 274 17.55 -19.90 -4.08
C ARG A 274 17.45 -20.65 -5.40
N ALA A 275 17.73 -19.95 -6.51
CA ALA A 275 17.60 -20.52 -7.85
C ALA A 275 18.74 -21.50 -8.22
N THR A 276 19.98 -21.32 -7.68
CA THR A 276 21.15 -22.11 -8.09
C THR A 276 21.61 -23.14 -7.05
N GLY A 277 21.41 -22.87 -5.76
CA GLY A 277 21.98 -23.64 -4.66
C GLY A 277 23.51 -23.49 -4.51
N LEU A 278 24.14 -22.55 -5.21
CA LEU A 278 25.61 -22.42 -5.21
C LEU A 278 26.15 -21.89 -3.87
N TRP A 279 27.10 -22.60 -3.31
CA TRP A 279 27.77 -22.23 -2.05
C TRP A 279 28.46 -20.87 -2.08
N SER A 280 28.92 -20.42 -3.25
CA SER A 280 29.52 -19.09 -3.40
C SER A 280 28.58 -17.97 -3.03
N TYR A 281 27.30 -18.07 -3.40
CA TYR A 281 26.27 -17.09 -2.98
C TYR A 281 25.93 -17.23 -1.51
N ARG A 282 25.73 -18.48 -1.04
CA ARG A 282 25.44 -18.74 0.38
C ARG A 282 26.48 -18.15 1.32
N ASN A 283 27.76 -18.33 1.00
CA ASN A 283 28.84 -17.81 1.87
C ASN A 283 28.77 -16.28 1.98
N LYS A 284 28.53 -15.59 0.86
CA LYS A 284 28.35 -14.12 0.87
C LYS A 284 27.11 -13.69 1.68
N ILE A 285 26.02 -14.45 1.63
CA ILE A 285 24.83 -14.19 2.46
C ILE A 285 25.18 -14.32 3.95
N VAL A 286 25.91 -15.36 4.33
CA VAL A 286 26.30 -15.59 5.74
C VAL A 286 27.23 -14.48 6.27
N ASP A 287 28.01 -13.83 5.41
CA ASP A 287 28.85 -12.68 5.78
C ASP A 287 28.02 -11.50 6.32
N TYR A 288 26.73 -11.37 5.95
CA TYR A 288 25.82 -10.37 6.51
C TYR A 288 25.33 -10.66 7.94
N LYS A 289 25.58 -11.85 8.50
CA LYS A 289 25.07 -12.23 9.82
C LYS A 289 25.41 -11.22 10.92
N GLY A 290 26.65 -10.72 10.93
CA GLY A 290 27.10 -9.70 11.89
C GLY A 290 26.37 -8.37 11.73
N PHE A 291 26.00 -7.99 10.51
CA PHE A 291 25.22 -6.79 10.24
C PHE A 291 23.81 -6.93 10.84
N PHE A 292 23.10 -8.01 10.53
CA PHE A 292 21.73 -8.24 11.04
C PHE A 292 21.64 -8.40 12.54
N THR A 293 22.67 -8.99 13.17
CA THR A 293 22.72 -9.12 14.63
C THR A 293 22.84 -7.77 15.35
N ASN A 294 23.48 -6.78 14.72
CA ASN A 294 23.82 -5.50 15.34
C ASN A 294 22.98 -4.31 14.86
N ASN A 295 22.09 -4.52 13.91
CA ASN A 295 21.25 -3.48 13.32
C ASN A 295 19.78 -3.91 13.40
N SER A 296 18.91 -3.07 13.91
CA SER A 296 17.47 -3.34 14.00
C SER A 296 16.65 -2.68 12.89
N SER A 297 17.24 -1.74 12.14
CA SER A 297 16.54 -0.98 11.09
C SER A 297 16.65 -1.58 9.70
N TYR A 298 17.21 -2.79 9.55
CA TYR A 298 17.42 -3.39 8.23
C TYR A 298 16.11 -3.69 7.49
N LEU A 299 15.02 -3.93 8.21
CA LEU A 299 13.71 -4.21 7.62
C LEU A 299 13.08 -2.98 6.93
N GLU A 300 13.57 -1.79 7.24
CA GLU A 300 13.14 -0.56 6.59
C GLU A 300 13.62 -0.45 5.13
N GLU A 301 14.54 -1.32 4.70
CA GLU A 301 15.02 -1.38 3.32
C GLU A 301 14.43 -2.60 2.60
N MET A 302 13.62 -2.37 1.56
CA MET A 302 12.90 -3.42 0.83
C MET A 302 13.82 -4.55 0.30
N GLY A 303 15.03 -4.23 -0.11
CA GLY A 303 15.98 -5.23 -0.56
C GLY A 303 16.37 -6.23 0.54
N TYR A 304 16.54 -5.79 1.77
CA TYR A 304 16.74 -6.70 2.91
C TYR A 304 15.47 -7.47 3.22
N LEU A 305 14.33 -6.79 3.27
CA LEU A 305 13.05 -7.42 3.58
C LEU A 305 12.74 -8.59 2.61
N TYR A 306 12.75 -8.35 1.31
CA TYR A 306 12.51 -9.39 0.31
C TYR A 306 13.60 -10.46 0.29
N GLY A 307 14.86 -10.08 0.48
CA GLY A 307 15.95 -11.04 0.59
C GLY A 307 15.79 -11.97 1.81
N ILE A 308 15.33 -11.46 2.93
CA ILE A 308 15.01 -12.22 4.14
C ILE A 308 13.87 -13.18 3.87
N MET A 309 12.78 -12.71 3.26
CA MET A 309 11.64 -13.54 2.89
C MET A 309 12.07 -14.69 1.98
N THR A 310 12.84 -14.40 0.94
CA THR A 310 13.41 -15.40 0.04
C THR A 310 14.29 -16.41 0.76
N TYR A 311 15.17 -15.94 1.67
CA TYR A 311 16.10 -16.81 2.39
C TYR A 311 15.39 -17.74 3.37
N MET A 312 14.35 -17.28 4.04
CA MET A 312 13.54 -18.12 4.94
C MET A 312 12.65 -19.11 4.19
N ALA A 313 12.14 -18.73 3.01
CA ALA A 313 11.25 -19.58 2.22
C ALA A 313 12.01 -20.58 1.29
N THR A 314 13.33 -20.48 1.14
CA THR A 314 14.08 -21.32 0.22
C THR A 314 14.12 -22.80 0.64
N ARG A 315 14.14 -23.71 -0.34
CA ARG A 315 14.41 -25.15 -0.13
C ARG A 315 15.89 -25.47 0.00
N GLN A 316 16.77 -24.47 -0.19
CA GLN A 316 18.21 -24.64 -0.04
C GLN A 316 18.62 -24.67 1.43
N LYS A 317 19.85 -25.11 1.71
CA LYS A 317 20.38 -25.16 3.07
C LYS A 317 20.65 -23.77 3.63
N VAL A 318 19.93 -23.37 4.65
CA VAL A 318 20.07 -22.08 5.34
C VAL A 318 20.92 -22.16 6.61
N ASP A 319 21.34 -21.02 7.13
CA ASP A 319 21.88 -20.86 8.48
C ASP A 319 20.70 -20.67 9.45
N VAL A 320 20.49 -21.60 10.37
CA VAL A 320 19.32 -21.59 11.26
C VAL A 320 19.33 -20.39 12.18
N GLU A 321 20.50 -20.00 12.70
CA GLU A 321 20.62 -18.84 13.59
C GLU A 321 20.31 -17.52 12.87
N MET A 322 20.66 -17.41 11.56
CA MET A 322 20.19 -16.27 10.74
C MET A 322 18.67 -16.26 10.59
N CYS A 323 18.05 -17.40 10.35
CA CYS A 323 16.61 -17.48 10.25
C CYS A 323 15.90 -17.10 11.57
N GLU A 324 16.48 -17.46 12.71
CA GLU A 324 16.00 -17.02 14.04
C GLU A 324 16.10 -15.49 14.17
N ILE A 325 17.24 -14.89 13.82
CA ILE A 325 17.41 -13.42 13.83
C ILE A 325 16.37 -12.74 12.94
N PHE A 326 16.13 -13.27 11.76
CA PHE A 326 15.14 -12.70 10.81
C PHE A 326 13.72 -12.82 11.33
N MET A 327 13.35 -13.97 11.88
CA MET A 327 12.02 -14.19 12.45
C MET A 327 11.77 -13.26 13.64
N ASP A 328 12.72 -13.19 14.58
CA ASP A 328 12.62 -12.32 15.74
C ASP A 328 12.52 -10.84 15.32
N GLY A 329 13.31 -10.44 14.31
CA GLY A 329 13.28 -9.09 13.76
C GLY A 329 11.93 -8.74 13.11
N LEU A 330 11.40 -9.61 12.26
CA LEU A 330 10.10 -9.41 11.61
C LEU A 330 8.97 -9.33 12.64
N MET A 331 8.96 -10.22 13.64
CA MET A 331 7.94 -10.20 14.67
C MET A 331 8.03 -8.95 15.56
N ALA A 332 9.23 -8.56 15.96
CA ALA A 332 9.43 -7.36 16.76
C ALA A 332 8.99 -6.10 15.99
N ARG A 333 9.28 -6.05 14.67
CA ARG A 333 8.88 -4.92 13.83
C ARG A 333 7.38 -4.87 13.60
N ALA A 334 6.74 -6.00 13.33
CA ALA A 334 5.28 -6.06 13.19
C ALA A 334 4.56 -5.65 14.48
N GLU A 335 5.07 -6.08 15.64
CA GLU A 335 4.53 -5.67 16.95
C GLU A 335 4.75 -4.17 17.19
N GLU A 336 5.92 -3.63 16.89
CA GLU A 336 6.20 -2.19 16.99
C GLU A 336 5.22 -1.37 16.14
N ILE A 337 5.03 -1.76 14.88
CA ILE A 337 4.09 -1.09 13.97
C ILE A 337 2.67 -1.20 14.50
N SER A 338 2.26 -2.40 14.93
CA SER A 338 0.95 -2.65 15.51
C SER A 338 0.67 -1.75 16.71
N LEU A 339 1.61 -1.64 17.65
CA LEU A 339 1.47 -0.78 18.81
C LEU A 339 1.49 0.71 18.48
N ARG A 340 2.33 1.12 17.52
CA ARG A 340 2.43 2.52 17.08
C ARG A 340 1.13 3.00 16.44
N TYR A 341 0.48 2.13 15.69
CA TYR A 341 -0.71 2.44 14.90
C TYR A 341 -1.98 1.78 15.45
N ALA A 342 -1.97 1.26 16.67
CA ALA A 342 -3.16 0.67 17.31
C ALA A 342 -4.37 1.61 17.39
N ASP A 343 -4.11 2.93 17.40
CA ASP A 343 -5.11 3.98 17.33
C ASP A 343 -5.11 4.68 15.95
N MET A 344 -4.78 3.96 14.87
CA MET A 344 -4.74 4.56 13.52
C MET A 344 -6.09 5.07 13.04
N ILE A 345 -7.15 4.56 13.58
CA ILE A 345 -8.49 5.14 13.52
C ILE A 345 -8.46 6.60 14.02
N ASN A 346 -7.45 6.97 14.81
CA ASN A 346 -7.15 8.37 15.09
C ASN A 346 -6.29 8.96 13.97
N PRO A 347 -6.87 9.71 13.01
CA PRO A 347 -6.12 10.29 11.88
C PRO A 347 -4.97 11.19 12.31
N MET A 348 -4.93 11.60 13.58
CA MET A 348 -3.85 12.42 14.15
C MET A 348 -2.57 11.63 14.38
N THR A 349 -2.65 10.33 14.65
CA THR A 349 -1.47 9.49 14.89
C THR A 349 -0.62 9.38 13.61
N ALA A 350 -1.28 9.33 12.46
CA ALA A 350 -0.63 9.21 11.16
C ALA A 350 -0.29 10.58 10.51
N ARG A 351 -0.72 11.71 11.08
CA ARG A 351 -0.59 13.04 10.49
C ARG A 351 0.85 13.45 10.13
N ASN A 352 1.83 12.97 10.87
CA ASN A 352 3.24 13.31 10.67
C ASN A 352 3.98 12.31 9.79
N ASN A 353 3.32 11.20 9.40
CA ASN A 353 3.89 10.18 8.55
C ASN A 353 3.36 10.39 7.14
N GLY A 354 4.24 10.48 6.15
CA GLY A 354 3.82 10.52 4.76
C GLY A 354 3.16 9.22 4.32
N SER A 355 2.38 9.26 3.24
CA SER A 355 1.74 8.07 2.65
C SER A 355 2.75 6.93 2.39
N THR A 356 3.93 7.26 1.89
CA THR A 356 5.03 6.31 1.63
C THR A 356 5.49 5.56 2.89
N GLU A 357 5.59 6.23 4.05
CA GLU A 357 5.98 5.57 5.30
C GLU A 357 4.90 4.59 5.78
N LEU A 358 3.63 4.97 5.65
CA LEU A 358 2.51 4.11 6.03
C LEU A 358 2.40 2.89 5.12
N LEU A 359 2.55 3.10 3.82
CA LEU A 359 2.52 2.02 2.84
C LEU A 359 3.64 1.00 3.10
N LYS A 360 4.84 1.50 3.39
CA LYS A 360 5.98 0.67 3.76
C LYS A 360 5.73 -0.13 5.04
N CYS A 361 5.19 0.50 6.10
CA CYS A 361 4.80 -0.20 7.32
C CYS A 361 3.76 -1.30 7.05
N ALA A 362 2.79 -1.03 6.17
CA ALA A 362 1.79 -2.02 5.78
C ALA A 362 2.42 -3.23 5.07
N VAL A 363 3.40 -3.01 4.17
CA VAL A 363 4.15 -4.09 3.50
C VAL A 363 4.97 -4.89 4.52
N GLU A 364 5.66 -4.25 5.46
CA GLU A 364 6.43 -4.94 6.52
C GLU A 364 5.52 -5.86 7.37
N VAL A 365 4.36 -5.38 7.76
CA VAL A 365 3.36 -6.17 8.50
C VAL A 365 2.77 -7.29 7.64
N SER A 366 2.56 -7.04 6.35
CA SER A 366 2.09 -8.05 5.38
C SER A 366 3.10 -9.19 5.23
N CYS A 367 4.40 -8.89 5.23
CA CYS A 367 5.46 -9.90 5.24
C CYS A 367 5.41 -10.79 6.48
N ALA A 368 5.17 -10.20 7.66
CA ALA A 368 5.03 -10.97 8.90
C ALA A 368 3.78 -11.89 8.85
N ASN A 369 2.65 -11.40 8.37
CA ASN A 369 1.45 -12.22 8.17
C ASN A 369 1.74 -13.42 7.26
N TYR A 370 2.40 -13.19 6.12
CA TYR A 370 2.71 -14.23 5.15
C TYR A 370 3.63 -15.31 5.71
N ILE A 371 4.79 -14.92 6.30
CA ILE A 371 5.79 -15.88 6.75
C ILE A 371 5.32 -16.70 7.95
N MET A 372 4.51 -16.11 8.81
CA MET A 372 3.94 -16.80 9.97
C MET A 372 2.72 -17.64 9.62
N ASN A 373 2.16 -17.46 8.43
CA ASN A 373 0.88 -18.04 8.02
C ASN A 373 -0.22 -17.81 9.08
N ILE A 374 -0.23 -16.63 9.65
CA ILE A 374 -1.24 -16.14 10.59
C ILE A 374 -1.73 -14.78 10.09
N TYR A 375 -2.99 -14.52 10.28
CA TYR A 375 -3.61 -13.26 9.84
C TYR A 375 -3.80 -12.31 11.02
N GLN A 376 -2.89 -12.38 12.00
CA GLN A 376 -2.95 -11.60 13.23
C GLN A 376 -2.98 -10.08 12.98
N TYR A 377 -2.31 -9.64 11.91
CA TYR A 377 -2.17 -8.22 11.59
C TYR A 377 -3.03 -7.79 10.39
N THR A 378 -3.97 -8.61 9.94
CA THR A 378 -4.80 -8.29 8.77
C THR A 378 -5.59 -7.00 8.99
N ASN A 379 -6.22 -6.85 10.15
CA ASN A 379 -6.98 -5.62 10.47
C ASN A 379 -6.11 -4.36 10.39
N ILE A 380 -4.81 -4.45 10.72
CA ILE A 380 -3.90 -3.31 10.63
C ILE A 380 -3.61 -2.97 9.17
N VAL A 381 -3.45 -3.97 8.31
CA VAL A 381 -3.28 -3.76 6.86
C VAL A 381 -4.55 -3.11 6.27
N GLU A 382 -5.73 -3.56 6.66
CA GLU A 382 -7.02 -2.95 6.28
C GLU A 382 -7.09 -1.49 6.71
N GLU A 383 -6.78 -1.18 7.98
CA GLU A 383 -6.77 0.18 8.52
C GLU A 383 -5.77 1.09 7.78
N PHE A 384 -4.58 0.59 7.44
CA PHE A 384 -3.62 1.33 6.61
C PHE A 384 -4.19 1.65 5.23
N LEU A 385 -4.82 0.69 4.58
CA LEU A 385 -5.44 0.90 3.27
C LEU A 385 -6.59 1.90 3.34
N HIS A 386 -7.49 1.81 4.33
CA HIS A 386 -8.56 2.78 4.50
C HIS A 386 -8.02 4.19 4.71
N TYR A 387 -6.96 4.35 5.52
CA TYR A 387 -6.30 5.63 5.69
C TYR A 387 -5.75 6.16 4.35
N LEU A 388 -5.04 5.31 3.59
CA LEU A 388 -4.44 5.68 2.31
C LEU A 388 -5.49 5.94 1.22
N MET A 389 -6.67 5.35 1.34
CA MET A 389 -7.79 5.52 0.40
C MET A 389 -8.76 6.63 0.79
N GLY A 390 -8.52 7.36 1.88
CA GLY A 390 -9.29 8.58 2.18
C GLY A 390 -9.75 8.79 3.62
N GLU A 391 -9.65 7.79 4.49
CA GLU A 391 -9.94 7.95 5.91
C GLU A 391 -8.81 8.67 6.64
N ASN A 392 -8.47 9.86 6.16
CA ASN A 392 -7.43 10.72 6.67
C ASN A 392 -7.92 12.17 6.82
N LEU A 393 -7.14 13.00 7.51
CA LEU A 393 -7.55 14.39 7.83
C LEU A 393 -7.82 15.25 6.59
N GLU A 394 -7.12 14.97 5.51
CA GLU A 394 -7.25 15.65 4.24
C GLU A 394 -8.48 15.16 3.43
N SER A 395 -9.07 14.01 3.80
CA SER A 395 -10.09 13.29 3.02
C SER A 395 -9.66 13.10 1.57
N VAL A 396 -8.43 12.64 1.38
CA VAL A 396 -7.78 12.47 0.07
C VAL A 396 -7.34 11.03 -0.09
N SER A 397 -7.65 10.44 -1.23
CA SER A 397 -7.09 9.14 -1.61
C SER A 397 -5.65 9.32 -2.09
N PHE A 398 -4.67 8.91 -1.29
CA PHE A 398 -3.29 8.81 -1.72
C PHE A 398 -3.13 7.76 -2.82
N TYR A 399 -3.87 6.67 -2.75
CA TYR A 399 -3.90 5.63 -3.79
C TYR A 399 -4.22 6.19 -5.18
N GLU A 400 -5.12 7.18 -5.29
CA GLU A 400 -5.45 7.82 -6.57
C GLU A 400 -4.38 8.83 -7.03
N GLN A 401 -3.59 9.36 -6.10
CA GLN A 401 -2.57 10.37 -6.40
C GLN A 401 -1.19 9.77 -6.63
N ASP A 402 -0.90 8.61 -6.05
CA ASP A 402 0.37 7.94 -6.20
C ASP A 402 0.49 7.36 -7.62
N ALA A 403 1.62 7.66 -8.25
CA ALA A 403 1.98 7.06 -9.53
C ALA A 403 2.47 5.61 -9.35
N ASP A 404 3.06 5.30 -8.20
CA ASP A 404 3.57 3.98 -7.86
C ASP A 404 2.49 3.17 -7.13
N ARG A 405 2.05 2.10 -7.76
CA ARG A 405 0.97 1.23 -7.26
C ARG A 405 1.42 -0.19 -6.94
N SER A 406 2.69 -0.48 -7.10
CA SER A 406 3.21 -1.84 -6.95
C SER A 406 3.11 -2.35 -5.50
N GLU A 407 3.42 -1.49 -4.52
CA GLU A 407 3.32 -1.82 -3.10
C GLU A 407 1.86 -2.03 -2.66
N TYR A 408 0.91 -1.26 -3.22
CA TYR A 408 -0.52 -1.51 -3.01
C TYR A 408 -0.97 -2.86 -3.56
N LEU A 409 -0.39 -3.30 -4.68
CA LEU A 409 -0.76 -4.58 -5.28
C LEU A 409 -0.50 -5.75 -4.32
N LEU A 410 0.63 -5.76 -3.62
CA LEU A 410 0.97 -6.79 -2.64
C LEU A 410 -0.06 -6.86 -1.50
N LEU A 411 -0.44 -5.69 -0.96
CA LEU A 411 -1.43 -5.60 0.12
C LEU A 411 -2.82 -6.06 -0.35
N LEU A 412 -3.23 -5.62 -1.53
CA LEU A 412 -4.51 -6.00 -2.13
C LEU A 412 -4.55 -7.48 -2.48
N ALA A 413 -3.43 -8.07 -2.95
CA ALA A 413 -3.32 -9.51 -3.20
C ALA A 413 -3.50 -10.32 -1.92
N GLN A 414 -2.91 -9.89 -0.81
CA GLN A 414 -3.09 -10.52 0.50
C GLN A 414 -4.56 -10.52 0.92
N LEU A 415 -5.21 -9.35 0.87
CA LEU A 415 -6.60 -9.22 1.31
C LEU A 415 -7.57 -9.95 0.39
N ALA A 416 -7.34 -9.92 -0.93
CA ALA A 416 -8.12 -10.69 -1.89
C ALA A 416 -7.99 -12.22 -1.67
N ALA A 417 -6.81 -12.71 -1.27
CA ALA A 417 -6.60 -14.11 -0.94
C ALA A 417 -7.30 -14.51 0.36
N SER A 418 -7.30 -13.66 1.39
CA SER A 418 -7.92 -13.95 2.69
C SER A 418 -9.46 -14.13 2.60
N VAL A 419 -10.11 -13.38 1.72
CA VAL A 419 -11.56 -13.50 1.48
C VAL A 419 -11.91 -14.83 0.79
N SER A 420 -11.07 -15.30 -0.12
CA SER A 420 -11.32 -16.58 -0.83
C SER A 420 -11.21 -17.80 0.09
N ASP A 421 -10.37 -17.77 1.10
CA ASP A 421 -10.24 -18.87 2.07
C ASP A 421 -11.44 -18.97 3.02
N SER A 422 -12.02 -17.81 3.41
CA SER A 422 -13.19 -17.78 4.30
C SER A 422 -14.49 -18.28 3.67
N THR A 423 -14.56 -18.38 2.34
CA THR A 423 -15.73 -18.90 1.61
C THR A 423 -15.67 -20.41 1.34
N GLN A 424 -14.56 -21.08 1.69
CA GLN A 424 -14.38 -22.53 1.50
C GLN A 424 -14.56 -23.36 2.78
N GLU A 425 -14.75 -22.73 3.96
CA GLU A 425 -15.15 -23.39 5.21
C GLU A 425 -16.70 -23.32 5.39
#